data_d6272a0b7bf74dd014380e973aff140d
#
_entry.id   d6272a0b7bf74dd014380e973aff140d
#
_cell.length_a   1.000
_cell.length_b   1.000
_cell.length_c   1.000
_cell.angle_alpha   90.00
_cell.angle_beta   90.00
_cell.angle_gamma   90.00
#
_symmetry.space_group_name_H-M   'P 1'
#
loop_
_entity.id
_entity.type
_entity.pdbx_description
1 polymer ?
#
loop_
_entity_poly.entity_id
_entity_poly.type
_entity_poly.pdbx_seq_one_letter_code
_entity_poly.pdbx_strand_id
1 'polypeptide(L)'
;WYEVLSELYRTKVKTPLWPIDFFLEAYRQGIAKFLLVKHEGRIIGGSMVVADERTVYEWFECGLNAECKDQYPSVMATWGGIQLAHQSGCTRYDMMGAGEPGVPYGVRDFKAEFGGQMVEHGRFLCVCKPMLYRLGVCVVKILKNR
;
A
#
# COMPACT_ATOMS: atom_id res chain seq x y z
N TRP A 1 4.58 -13.02 1.25
CA TRP A 1 4.20 -11.63 1.09
C TRP A 1 3.40 -11.10 2.29
N TYR A 2 2.32 -11.76 2.71
CA TYR A 2 1.50 -11.32 3.84
C TYR A 2 2.29 -11.22 5.16
N GLU A 3 3.25 -12.09 5.40
CA GLU A 3 4.14 -12.02 6.55
C GLU A 3 4.99 -10.75 6.53
N VAL A 4 5.58 -10.39 5.38
CA VAL A 4 6.35 -9.15 5.20
C VAL A 4 5.45 -7.93 5.43
N LEU A 5 4.23 -7.94 4.89
CA LEU A 5 3.26 -6.87 5.09
C LEU A 5 2.84 -6.75 6.56
N SER A 6 2.58 -7.88 7.23
CA SER A 6 2.17 -7.92 8.64
C SER A 6 3.24 -7.34 9.54
N GLU A 7 4.51 -7.67 9.29
CA GLU A 7 5.64 -7.12 10.03
C GLU A 7 5.78 -5.61 9.82
N LEU A 8 5.60 -5.12 8.61
CA LEU A 8 5.59 -3.69 8.30
C LEU A 8 4.48 -2.96 9.08
N TYR A 9 3.27 -3.53 9.11
CA TYR A 9 2.13 -2.95 9.83
C TYR A 9 2.35 -2.96 11.34
N ARG A 10 2.91 -4.03 11.88
CA ARG A 10 3.22 -4.16 13.31
C ARG A 10 4.29 -3.17 13.77
N THR A 11 5.32 -2.95 12.97
CA THR A 11 6.50 -2.19 13.40
C THR A 11 6.45 -0.71 13.02
N LYS A 12 5.95 -0.37 11.82
CA LYS A 12 6.02 0.98 11.27
C LYS A 12 4.66 1.64 11.11
N VAL A 13 3.70 0.96 10.47
CA VAL A 13 2.39 1.56 10.17
C VAL A 13 1.54 1.70 11.44
N LYS A 14 1.60 0.70 12.33
CA LYS A 14 0.95 0.69 13.65
C LYS A 14 -0.57 0.92 13.58
N THR A 15 -1.20 0.43 12.51
CA THR A 15 -2.65 0.37 12.36
C THR A 15 -3.07 -1.07 12.11
N PRO A 16 -4.31 -1.46 12.42
CA PRO A 16 -4.79 -2.81 12.11
C PRO A 16 -4.64 -3.14 10.63
N LEU A 17 -4.06 -4.30 10.33
CA LEU A 17 -4.03 -4.87 8.99
C LEU A 17 -5.27 -5.75 8.82
N TRP A 18 -5.81 -5.81 7.61
CA TRP A 18 -6.86 -6.76 7.25
C TRP A 18 -6.38 -8.21 7.43
N PRO A 19 -7.25 -9.13 7.85
CA PRO A 19 -6.89 -10.54 8.00
C PRO A 19 -6.49 -11.13 6.65
N ILE A 20 -5.69 -12.20 6.67
CA ILE A 20 -5.20 -12.87 5.46
C ILE A 20 -6.33 -13.31 4.53
N ASP A 21 -7.48 -13.69 5.09
CA ASP A 21 -8.65 -14.13 4.32
C ASP A 21 -9.17 -13.06 3.36
N PHE A 22 -9.06 -11.77 3.73
CA PHE A 22 -9.40 -10.67 2.83
C PHE A 22 -8.54 -10.70 1.55
N PHE A 23 -7.23 -10.90 1.70
CA PHE A 23 -6.29 -10.94 0.58
C PHE A 23 -6.46 -12.18 -0.27
N LEU A 24 -6.67 -13.32 0.37
CA LEU A 24 -6.93 -14.59 -0.33
C LEU A 24 -8.23 -14.55 -1.13
N GLU A 25 -9.26 -13.94 -0.57
CA GLU A 25 -10.55 -13.83 -1.25
C GLU A 25 -10.46 -12.85 -2.44
N ALA A 26 -9.81 -11.71 -2.27
CA ALA A 26 -9.56 -10.78 -3.36
C ALA A 26 -8.77 -11.43 -4.53
N TYR A 27 -7.83 -12.31 -4.20
CA TYR A 27 -7.10 -13.10 -5.20
C TYR A 27 -8.00 -14.14 -5.89
N ARG A 28 -8.76 -14.92 -5.13
CA ARG A 28 -9.64 -15.97 -5.66
C ARG A 28 -10.72 -15.43 -6.58
N GLN A 29 -11.25 -14.25 -6.25
CA GLN A 29 -12.25 -13.57 -7.08
C GLN A 29 -11.65 -12.83 -8.28
N GLY A 30 -10.32 -12.83 -8.45
CA GLY A 30 -9.65 -12.13 -9.54
C GLY A 30 -9.71 -10.61 -9.43
N ILE A 31 -10.13 -10.06 -8.27
CA ILE A 31 -10.19 -8.62 -8.01
C ILE A 31 -8.79 -8.02 -7.90
N ALA A 32 -7.87 -8.75 -7.26
CA ALA A 32 -6.52 -8.29 -7.02
C ALA A 32 -5.47 -9.19 -7.68
N LYS A 33 -4.37 -8.56 -8.10
CA LYS A 33 -3.14 -9.25 -8.50
C LYS A 33 -2.06 -8.99 -7.46
N PHE A 34 -1.22 -10.00 -7.23
CA PHE A 34 -0.08 -9.91 -6.32
C PHE A 34 1.22 -9.99 -7.10
N LEU A 35 2.04 -8.98 -6.94
CA LEU A 35 3.39 -8.90 -7.51
C LEU A 35 4.39 -9.20 -6.40
N LEU A 36 5.26 -10.19 -6.64
CA LEU A 36 6.20 -10.66 -5.63
C LEU A 36 7.62 -10.32 -6.05
N VAL A 37 8.35 -9.64 -5.18
CA VAL A 37 9.79 -9.43 -5.33
C VAL A 37 10.51 -10.58 -4.65
N LYS A 38 11.27 -11.34 -5.43
CA LYS A 38 12.04 -12.49 -4.96
C LYS A 38 13.53 -12.27 -5.14
N HIS A 39 14.30 -12.67 -4.16
CA HIS A 39 15.75 -12.73 -4.20
C HIS A 39 16.21 -14.05 -3.60
N GLU A 40 17.04 -14.82 -4.32
CA GLU A 40 17.54 -16.13 -3.90
C GLU A 40 16.46 -17.08 -3.37
N GLY A 41 15.30 -17.11 -4.04
CA GLY A 41 14.16 -17.95 -3.67
C GLY A 41 13.28 -17.42 -2.53
N ARG A 42 13.72 -16.40 -1.79
CA ARG A 42 12.95 -15.75 -0.70
C ARG A 42 12.10 -14.60 -1.25
N ILE A 43 10.88 -14.47 -0.75
CA ILE A 43 10.05 -13.27 -1.00
C ILE A 43 10.57 -12.16 -0.07
N ILE A 44 11.06 -11.06 -0.65
CA ILE A 44 11.61 -9.91 0.08
C ILE A 44 10.73 -8.67 -0.01
N GLY A 45 9.66 -8.71 -0.80
CA GLY A 45 8.70 -7.63 -0.94
C GLY A 45 7.62 -7.95 -1.96
N GLY A 46 6.82 -6.96 -2.28
CA GLY A 46 5.79 -7.05 -3.31
C GLY A 46 4.64 -6.12 -3.08
N SER A 47 3.73 -6.07 -4.04
CA SER A 47 2.53 -5.25 -3.98
C SER A 47 1.27 -6.03 -4.30
N MET A 48 0.15 -5.61 -3.73
CA MET A 48 -1.19 -5.97 -4.14
C MET A 48 -1.78 -4.83 -4.94
N VAL A 49 -2.21 -5.12 -6.15
CA VAL A 49 -2.80 -4.13 -7.05
C VAL A 49 -4.19 -4.55 -7.47
N VAL A 50 -5.04 -3.55 -7.71
CA VAL A 50 -6.38 -3.70 -8.27
C VAL A 50 -6.45 -2.85 -9.53
N ALA A 51 -7.14 -3.31 -10.56
CA ALA A 51 -7.22 -2.58 -11.82
C ALA A 51 -8.67 -2.37 -12.26
N ASP A 52 -8.91 -1.22 -12.86
CA ASP A 52 -10.05 -0.98 -13.74
C ASP A 52 -9.58 -1.00 -15.22
N GLU A 53 -10.41 -0.54 -16.14
CA GLU A 53 -10.11 -0.52 -17.57
C GLU A 53 -8.92 0.38 -17.95
N ARG A 54 -8.58 1.36 -17.14
CA ARG A 54 -7.61 2.41 -17.44
C ARG A 54 -6.50 2.58 -16.42
N THR A 55 -6.75 2.16 -15.18
CA THR A 55 -5.88 2.48 -14.04
C THR A 55 -5.58 1.22 -13.25
N VAL A 56 -4.32 1.07 -12.86
CA VAL A 56 -3.90 0.12 -11.82
C VAL A 56 -3.67 0.90 -10.53
N TYR A 57 -4.25 0.44 -9.44
CA TYR A 57 -4.17 1.03 -8.10
C TYR A 57 -3.29 0.17 -7.20
N GLU A 58 -2.27 0.74 -6.59
CA GLU A 58 -1.40 0.08 -5.62
C GLU A 58 -2.02 0.11 -4.23
N TRP A 59 -2.82 -0.91 -3.89
CA TRP A 59 -3.52 -0.94 -2.61
C TRP A 59 -2.61 -1.21 -1.42
N PHE A 60 -1.65 -2.13 -1.58
CA PHE A 60 -0.69 -2.48 -0.54
C PHE A 60 0.68 -2.70 -1.15
N GLU A 61 1.70 -2.18 -0.50
CA GLU A 61 3.10 -2.37 -0.86
C GLU A 61 3.89 -2.71 0.42
N CYS A 62 4.87 -3.59 0.31
CA CYS A 62 5.80 -3.89 1.38
C CYS A 62 7.16 -4.37 0.84
N GLY A 63 8.21 -4.11 1.63
CA GLY A 63 9.54 -4.58 1.33
C GLY A 63 10.43 -4.65 2.57
N LEU A 64 11.30 -5.65 2.62
CA LEU A 64 12.32 -5.83 3.65
C LEU A 64 13.51 -4.88 3.42
N ASN A 65 13.22 -3.57 3.30
CA ASN A 65 14.20 -2.55 2.93
C ASN A 65 15.39 -2.43 3.89
N ALA A 66 15.21 -2.80 5.17
CA ALA A 66 16.29 -2.77 6.14
C ALA A 66 17.26 -3.95 5.98
N GLU A 67 16.73 -5.13 5.60
CA GLU A 67 17.51 -6.36 5.43
C GLU A 67 18.12 -6.47 4.03
N CYS A 68 17.40 -6.02 3.02
CA CYS A 68 17.69 -6.21 1.60
C CYS A 68 17.91 -4.86 0.88
N LYS A 69 18.80 -4.01 1.42
CA LYS A 69 19.00 -2.63 0.91
C LYS A 69 19.41 -2.60 -0.55
N ASP A 70 20.32 -3.46 -0.95
CA ASP A 70 20.91 -3.47 -2.28
C ASP A 70 19.97 -4.07 -3.35
N GLN A 71 18.90 -4.72 -2.92
CA GLN A 71 17.88 -5.30 -3.78
C GLN A 71 16.67 -4.38 -3.99
N TYR A 72 16.58 -3.27 -3.25
CA TYR A 72 15.54 -2.24 -3.37
C TYR A 72 14.10 -2.81 -3.41
N PRO A 73 13.67 -3.66 -2.44
CA PRO A 73 12.44 -4.43 -2.59
C PRO A 73 11.18 -3.60 -2.75
N SER A 74 11.03 -2.47 -2.06
CA SER A 74 9.89 -1.56 -2.26
C SER A 74 9.90 -0.89 -3.64
N VAL A 75 11.08 -0.47 -4.11
CA VAL A 75 11.22 0.12 -5.45
C VAL A 75 10.82 -0.91 -6.51
N MET A 76 11.31 -2.15 -6.37
CA MET A 76 11.00 -3.24 -7.30
C MET A 76 9.52 -3.63 -7.27
N ALA A 77 8.88 -3.58 -6.10
CA ALA A 77 7.45 -3.85 -5.95
C ALA A 77 6.60 -2.82 -6.72
N THR A 78 6.83 -1.52 -6.49
CA THR A 78 6.15 -0.43 -7.19
C THR A 78 6.47 -0.43 -8.69
N TRP A 79 7.74 -0.63 -9.06
CA TRP A 79 8.14 -0.73 -10.47
C TRP A 79 7.44 -1.88 -11.20
N GLY A 80 7.33 -3.04 -10.56
CA GLY A 80 6.57 -4.17 -11.09
C GLY A 80 5.11 -3.83 -11.36
N GLY A 81 4.48 -3.04 -10.47
CA GLY A 81 3.12 -2.52 -10.66
C GLY A 81 2.99 -1.58 -11.86
N ILE A 82 3.96 -0.67 -12.04
CA ILE A 82 4.01 0.23 -13.20
C ILE A 82 4.16 -0.57 -14.50
N GLN A 83 5.04 -1.57 -14.51
CA GLN A 83 5.21 -2.45 -15.66
C GLN A 83 3.95 -3.25 -15.97
N LEU A 84 3.26 -3.77 -14.95
CA LEU A 84 1.98 -4.46 -15.13
C LEU A 84 0.93 -3.53 -15.74
N ALA A 85 0.82 -2.29 -15.29
CA ALA A 85 -0.10 -1.30 -15.84
C ALA A 85 0.17 -1.08 -17.34
N HIS A 86 1.43 -0.87 -17.70
CA HIS A 86 1.83 -0.72 -19.10
C HIS A 86 1.50 -1.95 -19.95
N GLN A 87 1.85 -3.14 -19.47
CA GLN A 87 1.60 -4.41 -20.19
C GLN A 87 0.11 -4.72 -20.33
N SER A 88 -0.72 -4.25 -19.39
CA SER A 88 -2.18 -4.41 -19.41
C SER A 88 -2.88 -3.37 -20.29
N GLY A 89 -2.15 -2.43 -20.90
CA GLY A 89 -2.72 -1.33 -21.69
C GLY A 89 -3.35 -0.23 -20.85
N CYS A 90 -3.17 -0.23 -19.52
CA CYS A 90 -3.61 0.85 -18.66
C CYS A 90 -2.79 2.11 -18.90
N THR A 91 -3.44 3.26 -18.83
CA THR A 91 -2.81 4.56 -19.07
C THR A 91 -2.37 5.26 -17.78
N ARG A 92 -2.73 4.69 -16.63
CA ARG A 92 -2.43 5.26 -15.31
C ARG A 92 -2.03 4.17 -14.31
N TYR A 93 -1.04 4.51 -13.49
CA TYR A 93 -0.71 3.80 -12.26
C TYR A 93 -0.93 4.74 -11.08
N ASP A 94 -1.85 4.40 -10.19
CA ASP A 94 -2.19 5.21 -9.01
C ASP A 94 -1.53 4.59 -7.77
N MET A 95 -0.55 5.29 -7.23
CA MET A 95 0.15 4.87 -6.02
C MET A 95 -0.65 5.14 -4.74
N MET A 96 -1.92 5.53 -4.85
CA MET A 96 -2.83 5.77 -3.75
C MET A 96 -2.36 6.87 -2.79
N GLY A 97 -2.73 6.80 -1.52
CA GLY A 97 -2.54 7.86 -0.56
C GLY A 97 -1.09 8.33 -0.38
N ALA A 98 -0.91 9.64 -0.33
CA ALA A 98 0.37 10.32 -0.15
C ALA A 98 0.41 11.23 1.09
N GLY A 99 -0.41 10.93 2.10
CA GLY A 99 -0.48 11.68 3.35
C GLY A 99 -1.27 12.99 3.25
N GLU A 100 -1.17 13.81 4.29
CA GLU A 100 -1.83 15.12 4.37
C GLU A 100 -0.98 16.17 3.65
N PRO A 101 -1.60 17.04 2.80
CA PRO A 101 -0.88 18.11 2.13
C PRO A 101 -0.14 19.04 3.12
N GLY A 102 1.09 19.42 2.79
CA GLY A 102 1.91 20.33 3.62
C GLY A 102 2.58 19.68 4.84
N VAL A 103 2.26 18.44 5.17
CA VAL A 103 2.92 17.69 6.26
C VAL A 103 4.04 16.82 5.69
N PRO A 104 5.28 16.88 6.22
CA PRO A 104 6.37 15.99 5.80
C PRO A 104 5.97 14.53 5.91
N TYR A 105 6.13 13.75 4.83
CA TYR A 105 5.72 12.35 4.78
C TYR A 105 6.59 11.54 3.83
N GLY A 106 7.49 10.73 4.37
CA GLY A 106 8.50 9.99 3.61
C GLY A 106 7.94 9.04 2.54
N VAL A 107 6.70 8.53 2.71
CA VAL A 107 6.03 7.73 1.66
C VAL A 107 5.68 8.60 0.44
N ARG A 108 5.34 9.87 0.65
CA ARG A 108 5.12 10.82 -0.46
C ARG A 108 6.41 11.04 -1.23
N ASP A 109 7.51 11.26 -0.50
CA ASP A 109 8.81 11.53 -1.10
C ASP A 109 9.27 10.33 -1.92
N PHE A 110 9.14 9.11 -1.37
CA PHE A 110 9.39 7.86 -2.08
C PHE A 110 8.56 7.74 -3.37
N LYS A 111 7.26 8.02 -3.31
CA LYS A 111 6.38 7.97 -4.49
C LYS A 111 6.75 9.00 -5.55
N ALA A 112 7.18 10.18 -5.13
CA ALA A 112 7.60 11.26 -6.03
C ALA A 112 8.85 10.89 -6.86
N GLU A 113 9.72 10.02 -6.35
CA GLU A 113 10.91 9.55 -7.06
C GLU A 113 10.59 8.78 -8.36
N PHE A 114 9.38 8.24 -8.48
CA PHE A 114 8.91 7.60 -9.72
C PHE A 114 8.44 8.61 -10.80
N GLY A 115 8.51 9.91 -10.53
CA GLY A 115 8.18 10.96 -11.51
C GLY A 115 6.68 11.17 -11.74
N GLY A 116 5.83 10.66 -10.86
CA GLY A 116 4.37 10.81 -10.94
C GLY A 116 3.91 12.24 -10.63
N GLN A 117 2.67 12.55 -11.02
CA GLN A 117 2.01 13.80 -10.68
C GLN A 117 1.23 13.66 -9.37
N MET A 118 1.51 14.54 -8.40
CA MET A 118 0.70 14.64 -7.19
C MET A 118 -0.66 15.27 -7.51
N VAL A 119 -1.75 14.62 -7.06
CA VAL A 119 -3.12 15.10 -7.23
C VAL A 119 -3.83 15.17 -5.88
N GLU A 120 -4.68 16.15 -5.70
CA GLU A 120 -5.49 16.34 -4.51
C GLU A 120 -6.96 16.18 -4.87
N HIS A 121 -7.52 14.99 -4.57
CA HIS A 121 -8.94 14.72 -4.80
C HIS A 121 -9.83 15.12 -3.62
N GLY A 122 -9.22 15.53 -2.50
CA GLY A 122 -9.92 15.77 -1.25
C GLY A 122 -10.38 14.49 -0.56
N ARG A 123 -11.09 14.66 0.55
CA ARG A 123 -11.70 13.56 1.31
C ARG A 123 -13.07 13.97 1.80
N PHE A 124 -14.02 13.06 1.71
CA PHE A 124 -15.35 13.22 2.28
C PHE A 124 -15.49 12.28 3.48
N LEU A 125 -15.96 12.81 4.60
CA LEU A 125 -16.23 12.05 5.81
C LEU A 125 -17.71 12.15 6.15
N CYS A 126 -18.42 11.02 6.08
CA CYS A 126 -19.78 10.89 6.59
C CYS A 126 -19.76 10.04 7.86
N VAL A 127 -20.02 10.66 9.01
CA VAL A 127 -20.04 9.98 10.30
C VAL A 127 -21.46 9.48 10.61
N CYS A 128 -21.74 8.22 10.27
CA CYS A 128 -23.07 7.62 10.49
C CYS A 128 -23.41 7.41 11.99
N LYS A 129 -22.42 7.13 12.83
CA LYS A 129 -22.57 6.90 14.28
C LYS A 129 -21.51 7.68 15.07
N PRO A 130 -21.77 8.95 15.43
CA PRO A 130 -20.76 9.83 16.02
C PRO A 130 -20.09 9.29 17.31
N MET A 131 -20.86 8.63 18.18
CA MET A 131 -20.31 8.07 19.43
C MET A 131 -19.32 6.95 19.16
N LEU A 132 -19.66 5.99 18.28
CA LEU A 132 -18.76 4.91 17.90
C LEU A 132 -17.53 5.42 17.15
N TYR A 133 -17.71 6.42 16.30
CA TYR A 133 -16.59 7.06 15.62
C TYR A 133 -15.59 7.69 16.60
N ARG A 134 -16.08 8.47 17.58
CA ARG A 134 -15.24 9.08 18.62
C ARG A 134 -14.49 8.01 19.44
N LEU A 135 -15.19 6.95 19.84
CA LEU A 135 -14.57 5.83 20.56
C LEU A 135 -13.45 5.19 19.72
N GLY A 136 -13.71 4.90 18.46
CA GLY A 136 -12.71 4.33 17.53
C GLY A 136 -11.48 5.23 17.37
N VAL A 137 -11.67 6.54 17.22
CA VAL A 137 -10.56 7.51 17.14
C VAL A 137 -9.73 7.50 18.43
N CYS A 138 -10.36 7.44 19.60
CA CYS A 138 -9.65 7.34 20.89
C CYS A 138 -8.82 6.06 20.99
N VAL A 139 -9.39 4.91 20.63
CA VAL A 139 -8.70 3.61 20.66
C VAL A 139 -7.49 3.63 19.72
N VAL A 140 -7.65 4.11 18.49
CA VAL A 140 -6.54 4.19 17.52
C VAL A 140 -5.42 5.11 18.03
N LYS A 141 -5.75 6.25 18.65
CA LYS A 141 -4.75 7.13 19.26
C LYS A 141 -3.95 6.44 20.36
N ILE A 142 -4.62 5.68 21.24
CA ILE A 142 -3.96 4.92 22.32
C ILE A 142 -3.01 3.86 21.73
N LEU A 143 -3.46 3.13 20.70
CA LEU A 143 -2.66 2.10 20.06
C LEU A 143 -1.43 2.66 19.33
N LYS A 144 -1.54 3.85 18.75
CA LYS A 144 -0.41 4.50 18.04
C LYS A 144 0.66 5.06 18.97
N ASN A 145 0.29 5.38 20.22
CA ASN A 145 1.20 5.94 21.21
C ASN A 145 1.94 4.88 22.05
N ARG A 146 1.68 3.60 21.81
CA ARG A 146 2.42 2.46 22.35
C ARG A 146 3.46 1.94 21.35
#